data_2102f52f5bebd812e09a8d8f02a1fa2f
#
_entry.id   2102f52f5bebd812e09a8d8f02a1fa2f
#
_cell.length_a   1.000
_cell.length_b   1.000
_cell.length_c   1.000
_cell.angle_alpha   90.00
_cell.angle_beta   90.00
_cell.angle_gamma   90.00
#
_symmetry.space_group_name_H-M   'P 1'
#
loop_
_entity.id
_entity.type
_entity.pdbx_description
1 polymer ?
#
loop_
_entity_poly.entity_id
_entity_poly.type
_entity_poly.pdbx_seq_one_letter_code
_entity_poly.pdbx_strand_id
1 'polypeptide(L)'
;DVVFDSVSIATTFQKELKEHGIIFCSISEAIQEHPELVKEYLGSVIPAKDNYFACLNSAVFTDGTFCYIPKGVKCPMELNTYFRINARNTGQFERTLIIADADSFVSYLEGCTAPAYDENTLHAAVVELITHDRAEIKYSTVQNWYPGDENGVGGVLNFVTKRAMCKGESSKVSWTQVETGSAVTWKYPSCILKGDNSVGEFYSVAVTKGKQMA
;
A
#
# COMPACT_ATOMS: atom_id res chain seq x y z
N ASP A 1 4.38 -11.22 1.46
CA ASP A 1 3.74 -11.44 0.15
C ASP A 1 4.66 -10.97 -0.96
N VAL A 2 4.56 -11.55 -2.13
CA VAL A 2 5.33 -11.19 -3.31
C VAL A 2 4.37 -11.02 -4.48
N VAL A 3 4.39 -9.82 -5.07
CA VAL A 3 3.49 -9.44 -6.17
C VAL A 3 4.30 -9.08 -7.41
N PHE A 4 4.08 -9.79 -8.52
CA PHE A 4 4.70 -9.51 -9.82
C PHE A 4 3.64 -9.09 -10.83
N ASP A 5 3.85 -7.95 -11.50
CA ASP A 5 2.98 -7.43 -12.54
C ASP A 5 1.48 -7.41 -12.10
N SER A 6 1.24 -6.94 -10.87
CA SER A 6 -0.08 -6.87 -10.22
C SER A 6 -0.76 -8.22 -9.94
N VAL A 7 0.01 -9.29 -9.80
CA VAL A 7 -0.50 -10.63 -9.42
C VAL A 7 0.28 -11.13 -8.21
N SER A 8 -0.42 -11.48 -7.13
CA SER A 8 0.19 -12.13 -5.97
C SER A 8 0.59 -13.57 -6.32
N ILE A 9 1.85 -13.92 -6.05
CA ILE A 9 2.41 -15.23 -6.41
C ILE A 9 2.78 -16.08 -5.20
N ALA A 10 3.02 -15.48 -4.05
CA ALA A 10 3.36 -16.21 -2.83
C ALA A 10 3.13 -15.37 -1.58
N THR A 11 2.44 -15.93 -0.61
CA THR A 11 2.34 -15.40 0.76
C THR A 11 2.90 -16.43 1.74
N THR A 12 3.88 -16.02 2.55
CA THR A 12 4.53 -16.87 3.55
C THR A 12 3.97 -16.61 4.95
N PHE A 13 4.19 -17.54 5.87
CA PHE A 13 3.75 -17.44 7.28
C PHE A 13 2.23 -17.34 7.49
N GLN A 14 1.40 -17.58 6.49
CA GLN A 14 -0.06 -17.54 6.62
C GLN A 14 -0.58 -18.43 7.74
N LYS A 15 -0.01 -19.65 7.91
CA LYS A 15 -0.44 -20.58 8.96
C LYS A 15 -0.19 -20.03 10.35
N GLU A 16 1.00 -19.47 10.59
CA GLU A 16 1.37 -18.87 11.87
C GLU A 16 0.50 -17.65 12.19
N LEU A 17 0.27 -16.79 11.20
CA LEU A 17 -0.61 -15.63 11.36
C LEU A 17 -2.06 -16.05 11.63
N LYS A 18 -2.53 -17.11 11.00
CA LYS A 18 -3.87 -17.68 11.21
C LYS A 18 -4.11 -18.18 12.64
N GLU A 19 -3.07 -18.68 13.33
CA GLU A 19 -3.14 -19.09 14.74
C GLU A 19 -3.47 -17.89 15.67
N HIS A 20 -3.13 -16.68 15.26
CA HIS A 20 -3.50 -15.43 15.92
C HIS A 20 -4.80 -14.81 15.37
N GLY A 21 -5.47 -15.47 14.43
CA GLY A 21 -6.65 -14.94 13.75
C GLY A 21 -6.34 -13.81 12.75
N ILE A 22 -5.06 -13.56 12.45
CA ILE A 22 -4.64 -12.54 11.48
C ILE A 22 -4.90 -13.06 10.07
N ILE A 23 -5.52 -12.23 9.25
CA ILE A 23 -5.67 -12.49 7.82
C ILE A 23 -4.59 -11.69 7.10
N PHE A 24 -3.76 -12.36 6.30
CA PHE A 24 -2.77 -11.73 5.44
C PHE A 24 -2.68 -12.52 4.14
N CYS A 25 -3.26 -11.98 3.08
CA CYS A 25 -3.43 -12.67 1.81
C CYS A 25 -3.54 -11.68 0.66
N SER A 26 -3.70 -12.17 -0.56
CA SER A 26 -4.04 -11.32 -1.70
C SER A 26 -5.48 -10.79 -1.60
N ILE A 27 -5.76 -9.67 -2.27
CA ILE A 27 -7.14 -9.17 -2.36
C ILE A 27 -8.05 -10.17 -3.09
N SER A 28 -7.54 -10.85 -4.11
CA SER A 28 -8.28 -11.88 -4.84
C SER A 28 -8.71 -13.05 -3.94
N GLU A 29 -7.83 -13.50 -3.04
CA GLU A 29 -8.15 -14.49 -2.03
C GLU A 29 -9.16 -13.94 -1.01
N ALA A 30 -8.94 -12.70 -0.53
CA ALA A 30 -9.85 -12.06 0.43
C ALA A 30 -11.27 -11.89 -0.10
N ILE A 31 -11.45 -11.59 -1.39
CA ILE A 31 -12.77 -11.50 -2.03
C ILE A 31 -13.53 -12.84 -1.94
N GLN A 32 -12.82 -13.94 -2.03
CA GLN A 32 -13.42 -15.29 -1.99
C GLN A 32 -13.64 -15.78 -0.56
N GLU A 33 -12.66 -15.62 0.33
CA GLU A 33 -12.69 -16.20 1.67
C GLU A 33 -13.26 -15.25 2.74
N HIS A 34 -13.18 -13.93 2.53
CA HIS A 34 -13.59 -12.90 3.48
C HIS A 34 -14.44 -11.78 2.83
N PRO A 35 -15.47 -12.12 2.02
CA PRO A 35 -16.19 -11.16 1.21
C PRO A 35 -16.87 -10.05 2.01
N GLU A 36 -17.27 -10.30 3.25
CA GLU A 36 -17.94 -9.30 4.08
C GLU A 36 -16.97 -8.19 4.52
N LEU A 37 -15.73 -8.55 4.90
CA LEU A 37 -14.71 -7.56 5.22
C LEU A 37 -14.33 -6.73 3.99
N VAL A 38 -14.17 -7.38 2.85
CA VAL A 38 -13.85 -6.67 1.60
C VAL A 38 -14.97 -5.70 1.23
N LYS A 39 -16.24 -6.11 1.28
CA LYS A 39 -17.37 -5.24 0.98
C LYS A 39 -17.49 -4.05 1.93
N GLU A 40 -17.16 -4.24 3.21
CA GLU A 40 -17.25 -3.19 4.20
C GLU A 40 -16.15 -2.14 4.01
N TYR A 41 -14.92 -2.57 3.73
CA TYR A 41 -13.76 -1.71 3.83
C TYR A 41 -13.15 -1.26 2.51
N LEU A 42 -13.18 -2.06 1.45
CA LEU A 42 -12.54 -1.72 0.19
C LEU A 42 -13.20 -0.50 -0.48
N GLY A 43 -12.41 0.53 -0.74
CA GLY A 43 -12.92 1.77 -1.32
C GLY A 43 -13.64 2.69 -0.32
N SER A 44 -13.65 2.34 0.98
CA SER A 44 -14.32 3.14 2.01
C SER A 44 -13.54 4.39 2.40
N VAL A 45 -12.23 4.39 2.19
CA VAL A 45 -11.33 5.51 2.50
C VAL A 45 -10.94 6.27 1.23
N ILE A 46 -10.68 5.54 0.14
CA ILE A 46 -10.36 6.11 -1.17
C ILE A 46 -11.42 5.66 -2.18
N PRO A 47 -12.50 6.42 -2.35
CA PRO A 47 -13.50 6.10 -3.37
C PRO A 47 -12.93 6.25 -4.79
N ALA A 48 -13.49 5.53 -5.76
CA ALA A 48 -13.05 5.58 -7.15
C ALA A 48 -13.00 7.00 -7.74
N LYS A 49 -13.84 7.91 -7.27
CA LYS A 49 -13.90 9.31 -7.72
C LYS A 49 -12.94 10.26 -7.00
N ASP A 50 -12.03 9.76 -6.15
CA ASP A 50 -11.13 10.60 -5.36
C ASP A 50 -10.20 11.44 -6.25
N ASN A 51 -9.56 10.80 -7.20
CA ASN A 51 -8.73 11.44 -8.22
C ASN A 51 -8.61 10.55 -9.46
N TYR A 52 -7.97 11.07 -10.53
CA TYR A 52 -7.81 10.35 -11.79
C TYR A 52 -7.13 8.98 -11.63
N PHE A 53 -6.02 8.89 -10.88
CA PHE A 53 -5.27 7.65 -10.70
C PHE A 53 -5.98 6.65 -9.79
N ALA A 54 -6.72 7.12 -8.78
CA ALA A 54 -7.58 6.26 -7.98
C ALA A 54 -8.76 5.70 -8.80
N CYS A 55 -9.31 6.51 -9.71
CA CYS A 55 -10.32 6.06 -10.67
C CYS A 55 -9.76 4.98 -11.60
N LEU A 56 -8.60 5.24 -12.19
CA LEU A 56 -7.92 4.29 -13.07
C LEU A 56 -7.59 2.98 -12.33
N ASN A 57 -6.97 3.08 -11.14
CA ASN A 57 -6.70 1.91 -10.31
C ASN A 57 -7.97 1.12 -10.03
N SER A 58 -9.06 1.77 -9.62
CA SER A 58 -10.33 1.10 -9.32
C SER A 58 -10.95 0.37 -10.52
N ALA A 59 -10.65 0.82 -11.74
CA ALA A 59 -11.15 0.20 -12.96
C ALA A 59 -10.33 -1.02 -13.42
N VAL A 60 -9.02 -1.05 -13.10
CA VAL A 60 -8.09 -2.02 -13.71
C VAL A 60 -7.22 -2.80 -12.72
N PHE A 61 -7.28 -2.53 -11.41
CA PHE A 61 -6.52 -3.34 -10.46
C PHE A 61 -6.98 -4.79 -10.51
N THR A 62 -6.03 -5.72 -10.45
CA THR A 62 -6.30 -7.15 -10.51
C THR A 62 -6.06 -7.83 -9.18
N ASP A 63 -5.10 -7.32 -8.40
CA ASP A 63 -4.75 -7.88 -7.11
C ASP A 63 -4.07 -6.84 -6.21
N GLY A 64 -3.56 -7.29 -5.08
CA GLY A 64 -2.87 -6.49 -4.08
C GLY A 64 -2.87 -7.18 -2.73
N THR A 65 -2.65 -6.41 -1.68
CA THR A 65 -2.53 -6.96 -0.32
C THR A 65 -3.77 -6.67 0.52
N PHE A 66 -4.30 -7.70 1.16
CA PHE A 66 -5.31 -7.61 2.19
C PHE A 66 -4.74 -8.04 3.54
N CYS A 67 -4.94 -7.22 4.57
CA CYS A 67 -4.53 -7.51 5.94
C CYS A 67 -5.61 -7.10 6.93
N TYR A 68 -5.99 -8.03 7.81
CA TYR A 68 -6.89 -7.77 8.94
C TYR A 68 -6.26 -8.27 10.23
N ILE A 69 -6.12 -7.37 11.20
CA ILE A 69 -5.63 -7.68 12.54
C ILE A 69 -6.80 -7.67 13.51
N PRO A 70 -7.15 -8.81 14.14
CA PRO A 70 -8.28 -8.89 15.04
C PRO A 70 -8.10 -8.05 16.31
N LYS A 71 -9.22 -7.76 16.95
CA LYS A 71 -9.27 -7.02 18.20
C LYS A 71 -8.31 -7.61 19.25
N GLY A 72 -7.51 -6.73 19.86
CA GLY A 72 -6.56 -7.06 20.94
C GLY A 72 -5.28 -7.78 20.48
N VAL A 73 -5.14 -8.08 19.20
CA VAL A 73 -3.99 -8.81 18.67
C VAL A 73 -2.86 -7.85 18.33
N LYS A 74 -1.66 -8.14 18.84
CA LYS A 74 -0.41 -7.49 18.39
C LYS A 74 0.26 -8.44 17.41
N CYS A 75 0.41 -8.01 16.16
CA CYS A 75 1.05 -8.85 15.15
C CYS A 75 2.47 -9.24 15.61
N PRO A 76 2.81 -10.55 15.67
CA PRO A 76 4.07 -11.01 16.27
C PRO A 76 5.30 -10.68 15.42
N MET A 77 5.11 -10.31 14.17
CA MET A 77 6.19 -10.01 13.23
C MET A 77 5.83 -8.80 12.36
N GLU A 78 6.83 -8.17 11.74
CA GLU A 78 6.59 -7.21 10.68
C GLU A 78 6.12 -7.94 9.42
N LEU A 79 5.00 -7.51 8.88
CA LEU A 79 4.50 -8.00 7.59
C LEU A 79 5.19 -7.26 6.45
N ASN A 80 5.42 -7.94 5.35
CA ASN A 80 6.11 -7.37 4.21
C ASN A 80 5.43 -7.79 2.90
N THR A 81 5.27 -6.82 1.99
CA THR A 81 4.92 -7.11 0.59
C THR A 81 5.96 -6.49 -0.34
N TYR A 82 6.41 -7.27 -1.29
CA TYR A 82 7.34 -6.85 -2.30
C TYR A 82 6.67 -6.83 -3.67
N PHE A 83 6.61 -5.64 -4.27
CA PHE A 83 6.04 -5.41 -5.60
C PHE A 83 7.14 -5.25 -6.64
N ARG A 84 7.00 -5.94 -7.76
CA ARG A 84 7.94 -5.84 -8.87
C ARG A 84 7.23 -5.83 -10.21
N ILE A 85 7.54 -4.82 -11.01
CA ILE A 85 7.18 -4.79 -12.43
C ILE A 85 8.25 -5.55 -13.21
N ASN A 86 7.85 -6.53 -14.03
CA ASN A 86 8.77 -7.29 -14.88
C ASN A 86 8.44 -7.19 -16.38
N ALA A 87 7.15 -7.06 -16.72
CA ALA A 87 6.72 -7.03 -18.10
C ALA A 87 6.94 -5.65 -18.74
N ARG A 88 7.36 -5.63 -20.01
CA ARG A 88 7.43 -4.41 -20.82
C ARG A 88 6.03 -3.98 -21.25
N ASN A 89 5.85 -2.68 -21.51
CA ASN A 89 4.60 -2.11 -22.01
C ASN A 89 3.37 -2.42 -21.15
N THR A 90 3.59 -2.61 -19.84
CA THR A 90 2.54 -2.83 -18.86
C THR A 90 2.58 -1.78 -17.77
N GLY A 91 1.42 -1.50 -17.17
CA GLY A 91 1.34 -0.76 -15.93
C GLY A 91 1.20 -1.71 -14.74
N GLN A 92 1.50 -1.22 -13.55
CA GLN A 92 1.21 -1.92 -12.31
C GLN A 92 0.13 -1.15 -11.54
N PHE A 93 -0.95 -1.86 -11.22
CA PHE A 93 -2.12 -1.32 -10.55
C PHE A 93 -2.49 -2.25 -9.41
N GLU A 94 -1.97 -1.99 -8.24
CA GLU A 94 -2.28 -2.77 -7.05
C GLU A 94 -3.06 -1.95 -6.03
N ARG A 95 -3.75 -2.68 -5.14
CA ARG A 95 -4.50 -2.10 -4.04
C ARG A 95 -4.14 -2.77 -2.73
N THR A 96 -3.76 -1.98 -1.75
CA THR A 96 -3.45 -2.45 -0.40
C THR A 96 -4.54 -1.99 0.55
N LEU A 97 -5.12 -2.93 1.30
CA LEU A 97 -6.10 -2.66 2.35
C LEU A 97 -5.64 -3.29 3.66
N ILE A 98 -5.39 -2.46 4.68
CA ILE A 98 -5.00 -2.91 6.01
C ILE A 98 -5.99 -2.39 7.04
N ILE A 99 -6.56 -3.30 7.82
CA ILE A 99 -7.52 -2.99 8.88
C ILE A 99 -6.93 -3.47 10.20
N ALA A 100 -6.80 -2.58 11.17
CA ALA A 100 -6.44 -2.87 12.54
C ALA A 100 -7.68 -2.65 13.43
N ASP A 101 -8.24 -3.75 13.93
CA ASP A 101 -9.39 -3.70 14.85
C ASP A 101 -8.97 -3.19 16.23
N ALA A 102 -9.92 -2.92 17.11
CA ALA A 102 -9.67 -2.28 18.40
C ALA A 102 -8.55 -2.95 19.21
N ASP A 103 -7.70 -2.13 19.83
CA ASP A 103 -6.57 -2.59 20.68
C ASP A 103 -5.50 -3.42 19.93
N SER A 104 -5.49 -3.40 18.60
CA SER A 104 -4.55 -4.18 17.78
C SER A 104 -3.33 -3.37 17.34
N PHE A 105 -2.32 -4.08 16.81
CA PHE A 105 -1.10 -3.46 16.30
C PHE A 105 -0.53 -4.24 15.13
N VAL A 106 -0.05 -3.52 14.11
CA VAL A 106 0.74 -4.10 13.01
C VAL A 106 1.81 -3.14 12.52
N SER A 107 3.00 -3.70 12.22
CA SER A 107 4.05 -3.05 11.43
C SER A 107 4.06 -3.69 10.04
N TYR A 108 4.01 -2.86 9.02
CA TYR A 108 3.97 -3.30 7.62
C TYR A 108 4.99 -2.55 6.79
N LEU A 109 5.76 -3.29 6.00
CA LEU A 109 6.76 -2.76 5.08
C LEU A 109 6.40 -3.10 3.63
N GLU A 110 6.40 -2.10 2.78
CA GLU A 110 6.23 -2.26 1.33
C GLU A 110 7.54 -1.94 0.61
N GLY A 111 8.00 -2.87 -0.20
CA GLY A 111 9.14 -2.69 -1.09
C GLY A 111 8.70 -2.71 -2.55
N CYS A 112 9.17 -1.75 -3.35
CA CYS A 112 8.81 -1.69 -4.77
C CYS A 112 10.06 -1.47 -5.64
N THR A 113 10.16 -2.24 -6.73
CA THR A 113 11.23 -2.09 -7.71
C THR A 113 10.75 -2.35 -9.14
N ALA A 114 11.47 -1.81 -10.12
CA ALA A 114 11.30 -2.12 -11.53
C ALA A 114 12.65 -2.22 -12.23
N PRO A 115 12.79 -3.06 -13.27
CA PRO A 115 13.98 -3.07 -14.12
C PRO A 115 14.07 -1.79 -14.98
N ALA A 116 15.25 -1.58 -15.55
CA ALA A 116 15.50 -0.48 -16.46
C ALA A 116 14.96 -0.82 -17.86
N TYR A 117 13.98 -0.04 -18.30
CA TYR A 117 13.45 -0.09 -19.68
C TYR A 117 13.57 1.29 -20.34
N ASP A 118 13.71 1.29 -21.66
CA ASP A 118 13.76 2.48 -22.53
C ASP A 118 12.38 3.13 -22.76
N GLU A 119 11.34 2.60 -22.13
CA GLU A 119 9.97 3.10 -22.17
C GLU A 119 9.48 3.48 -20.76
N ASN A 120 8.56 4.44 -20.69
CA ASN A 120 7.93 4.77 -19.44
C ASN A 120 6.97 3.67 -19.00
N THR A 121 7.00 3.34 -17.72
CA THR A 121 6.07 2.40 -17.09
C THR A 121 5.23 3.13 -16.04
N LEU A 122 3.92 2.93 -16.09
CA LEU A 122 3.01 3.51 -15.10
C LEU A 122 2.84 2.59 -13.91
N HIS A 123 3.10 3.14 -12.72
CA HIS A 123 2.69 2.56 -11.46
C HIS A 123 1.62 3.44 -10.83
N ALA A 124 0.41 2.92 -10.66
CA ALA A 124 -0.68 3.65 -10.04
C ALA A 124 -1.34 2.78 -8.96
N ALA A 125 -0.89 2.95 -7.73
CA ALA A 125 -1.34 2.18 -6.57
C ALA A 125 -2.32 2.94 -5.69
N VAL A 126 -3.13 2.19 -4.94
CA VAL A 126 -4.02 2.72 -3.90
C VAL A 126 -3.76 1.99 -2.59
N VAL A 127 -3.57 2.74 -1.50
CA VAL A 127 -3.38 2.19 -0.15
C VAL A 127 -4.41 2.78 0.81
N GLU A 128 -5.20 1.90 1.40
CA GLU A 128 -6.22 2.24 2.39
C GLU A 128 -5.86 1.61 3.74
N LEU A 129 -5.74 2.43 4.78
CA LEU A 129 -5.52 1.98 6.14
C LEU A 129 -6.68 2.40 7.03
N ILE A 130 -7.12 1.49 7.90
CA ILE A 130 -8.22 1.76 8.83
C ILE A 130 -7.82 1.30 10.23
N THR A 131 -7.94 2.20 11.21
CA THR A 131 -7.68 1.89 12.62
C THR A 131 -8.92 2.14 13.46
N HIS A 132 -9.30 1.14 14.25
CA HIS A 132 -10.34 1.22 15.26
C HIS A 132 -9.77 1.68 16.62
N ASP A 133 -10.56 1.64 17.69
CA ASP A 133 -10.18 2.19 19.00
C ASP A 133 -8.82 1.66 19.48
N ARG A 134 -7.90 2.57 19.83
CA ARG A 134 -6.55 2.27 20.35
C ARG A 134 -5.70 1.34 19.47
N ALA A 135 -6.11 1.17 18.21
CA ALA A 135 -5.33 0.40 17.24
C ALA A 135 -4.20 1.26 16.65
N GLU A 136 -3.11 0.60 16.26
CA GLU A 136 -1.97 1.27 15.62
C GLU A 136 -1.51 0.51 14.37
N ILE A 137 -1.31 1.25 13.28
CA ILE A 137 -0.64 0.77 12.07
C ILE A 137 0.63 1.58 11.85
N LYS A 138 1.78 0.91 11.77
CA LYS A 138 3.02 1.47 11.23
C LYS A 138 3.17 0.99 9.80
N TYR A 139 3.10 1.92 8.85
CA TYR A 139 3.22 1.62 7.43
C TYR A 139 4.48 2.26 6.87
N SER A 140 5.40 1.42 6.44
CA SER A 140 6.67 1.85 5.85
C SER A 140 6.74 1.51 4.37
N THR A 141 7.28 2.41 3.55
CA THR A 141 7.59 2.11 2.14
C THR A 141 9.02 2.48 1.82
N VAL A 142 9.67 1.59 1.07
CA VAL A 142 10.95 1.86 0.42
C VAL A 142 10.76 1.62 -1.07
N GLN A 143 10.78 2.69 -1.84
CA GLN A 143 10.60 2.62 -3.28
C GLN A 143 11.89 3.04 -3.99
N ASN A 144 12.41 2.12 -4.80
CA ASN A 144 13.60 2.32 -5.61
C ASN A 144 13.30 1.92 -7.06
N TRP A 145 12.64 2.81 -7.76
CA TRP A 145 12.24 2.65 -9.15
C TRP A 145 13.36 3.07 -10.11
N TYR A 146 13.28 2.61 -11.34
CA TYR A 146 14.15 3.11 -12.41
C TYR A 146 13.79 4.55 -12.80
N PRO A 147 14.75 5.49 -12.79
CA PRO A 147 14.47 6.90 -13.05
C PRO A 147 14.41 7.30 -14.52
N GLY A 148 14.74 6.40 -15.43
CA GLY A 148 15.11 6.72 -16.81
C GLY A 148 16.61 6.86 -16.99
N ASP A 149 17.06 7.00 -18.23
CA ASP A 149 18.46 7.21 -18.59
C ASP A 149 18.92 8.67 -18.35
N GLU A 150 20.17 8.99 -18.66
CA GLU A 150 20.74 10.34 -18.50
C GLU A 150 20.06 11.39 -19.41
N ASN A 151 19.40 10.97 -20.48
CA ASN A 151 18.62 11.82 -21.38
C ASN A 151 17.17 11.99 -20.91
N GLY A 152 16.75 11.23 -19.86
CA GLY A 152 15.39 11.21 -19.34
C GLY A 152 14.45 10.33 -20.16
N VAL A 153 15.00 9.34 -20.87
CA VAL A 153 14.21 8.36 -21.62
C VAL A 153 13.88 7.18 -20.71
N GLY A 154 12.64 6.70 -20.76
CA GLY A 154 12.14 5.63 -19.92
C GLY A 154 11.87 6.09 -18.49
N GLY A 155 11.89 5.12 -17.56
CA GLY A 155 11.65 5.36 -16.15
C GLY A 155 10.21 5.18 -15.72
N VAL A 156 10.02 5.02 -14.42
CA VAL A 156 8.72 4.76 -13.82
C VAL A 156 8.00 6.07 -13.50
N LEU A 157 6.74 6.15 -13.92
CA LEU A 157 5.80 7.18 -13.51
C LEU A 157 5.02 6.64 -12.31
N ASN A 158 5.34 7.11 -11.11
CA ASN A 158 4.88 6.56 -9.84
C ASN A 158 3.81 7.46 -9.21
N PHE A 159 2.54 7.07 -9.38
CA PHE A 159 1.39 7.80 -8.85
C PHE A 159 0.68 6.96 -7.79
N VAL A 160 0.81 7.33 -6.51
CA VAL A 160 0.25 6.54 -5.41
C VAL A 160 -0.67 7.38 -4.54
N THR A 161 -1.91 6.94 -4.43
CA THR A 161 -2.89 7.52 -3.52
C THR A 161 -2.92 6.72 -2.22
N LYS A 162 -2.55 7.34 -1.10
CA LYS A 162 -2.51 6.69 0.22
C LYS A 162 -3.36 7.46 1.20
N ARG A 163 -4.30 6.78 1.86
CA ARG A 163 -5.09 7.39 2.94
C ARG A 163 -5.27 6.44 4.11
N ALA A 164 -5.17 7.00 5.29
CA ALA A 164 -5.56 6.33 6.52
C ALA A 164 -6.83 6.97 7.08
N MET A 165 -7.71 6.17 7.63
CA MET A 165 -8.83 6.60 8.46
C MET A 165 -8.59 6.13 9.89
N CYS A 166 -8.20 7.05 10.77
CA CYS A 166 -8.14 6.84 12.20
C CYS A 166 -9.57 6.98 12.75
N LYS A 167 -10.33 5.88 12.70
CA LYS A 167 -11.77 5.85 12.96
C LYS A 167 -12.07 5.79 14.46
N GLY A 168 -11.24 5.10 15.21
CA GLY A 168 -11.42 4.88 16.64
C GLY A 168 -10.74 5.90 17.54
N GLU A 169 -11.20 5.97 18.78
CA GLU A 169 -10.59 6.78 19.84
C GLU A 169 -9.13 6.35 20.07
N SER A 170 -8.22 7.31 20.21
CA SER A 170 -6.79 7.10 20.47
C SER A 170 -6.10 6.17 19.47
N SER A 171 -6.66 6.04 18.27
CA SER A 171 -6.06 5.25 17.19
C SER A 171 -4.91 6.00 16.51
N LYS A 172 -3.99 5.26 15.91
CA LYS A 172 -2.78 5.85 15.35
C LYS A 172 -2.36 5.22 14.03
N VAL A 173 -1.94 6.05 13.09
CA VAL A 173 -1.24 5.63 11.88
C VAL A 173 0.05 6.41 11.72
N SER A 174 1.17 5.69 11.52
CA SER A 174 2.46 6.27 11.19
C SER A 174 2.85 5.89 9.76
N TRP A 175 3.07 6.89 8.91
CA TRP A 175 3.59 6.73 7.56
C TRP A 175 5.10 6.99 7.54
N THR A 176 5.90 6.02 7.15
CA THR A 176 7.31 6.21 6.84
C THR A 176 7.54 5.95 5.37
N GLN A 177 8.11 6.90 4.64
CA GLN A 177 8.30 6.81 3.20
C GLN A 177 9.72 7.18 2.81
N VAL A 178 10.37 6.31 2.04
CA VAL A 178 11.65 6.59 1.39
C VAL A 178 11.45 6.41 -0.12
N GLU A 179 11.51 7.51 -0.84
CA GLU A 179 11.33 7.55 -2.29
C GLU A 179 12.66 7.86 -2.96
N THR A 180 13.15 6.89 -3.72
CA THR A 180 14.32 7.06 -4.58
C THR A 180 14.03 6.49 -5.96
N GLY A 181 14.67 7.00 -6.98
CA GLY A 181 14.36 6.58 -8.34
C GLY A 181 13.08 7.24 -8.85
N SER A 182 12.37 6.58 -9.77
CA SER A 182 11.28 7.10 -10.59
C SER A 182 11.67 8.27 -11.49
N ALA A 183 11.05 8.36 -12.68
CA ALA A 183 11.12 9.58 -13.48
C ALA A 183 10.26 10.67 -12.84
N VAL A 184 9.07 10.30 -12.40
CA VAL A 184 8.14 11.17 -11.67
C VAL A 184 7.55 10.42 -10.50
N THR A 185 7.58 10.99 -9.31
CA THR A 185 6.84 10.51 -8.14
C THR A 185 5.78 11.55 -7.77
N TRP A 186 4.53 11.12 -7.76
CA TRP A 186 3.43 11.88 -7.18
C TRP A 186 2.74 11.04 -6.13
N LYS A 187 3.08 11.30 -4.89
CA LYS A 187 2.58 10.56 -3.75
C LYS A 187 2.14 11.53 -2.65
N TYR A 188 0.92 11.41 -2.21
CA TYR A 188 0.39 12.26 -1.14
C TYR A 188 -0.40 11.42 -0.13
N PRO A 189 0.29 10.92 0.89
CA PRO A 189 -0.37 10.25 2.00
C PRO A 189 -1.17 11.24 2.83
N SER A 190 -2.26 10.77 3.41
CA SER A 190 -3.05 11.57 4.35
C SER A 190 -3.62 10.70 5.47
N CYS A 191 -3.99 11.35 6.59
CA CYS A 191 -4.75 10.75 7.68
C CYS A 191 -6.05 11.52 7.89
N ILE A 192 -7.16 10.81 7.88
CA ILE A 192 -8.48 11.33 8.27
C ILE A 192 -8.66 10.97 9.74
N LEU A 193 -8.55 11.96 10.62
CA LEU A 193 -8.65 11.78 12.07
C LEU A 193 -10.09 11.93 12.48
N LYS A 194 -10.80 10.84 12.77
CA LYS A 194 -12.22 10.84 13.19
C LYS A 194 -12.42 10.54 14.66
N GLY A 195 -11.60 9.63 15.20
CA GLY A 195 -11.68 9.29 16.63
C GLY A 195 -11.05 10.37 17.50
N ASP A 196 -11.57 10.57 18.69
CA ASP A 196 -10.98 11.48 19.67
C ASP A 196 -9.55 11.02 20.00
N ASN A 197 -8.63 11.98 20.15
CA ASN A 197 -7.20 11.72 20.41
C ASN A 197 -6.49 10.86 19.37
N SER A 198 -7.06 10.70 18.17
CA SER A 198 -6.39 9.96 17.10
C SER A 198 -5.18 10.72 16.55
N VAL A 199 -4.17 9.98 16.09
CA VAL A 199 -2.86 10.51 15.68
C VAL A 199 -2.47 10.03 14.29
N GLY A 200 -2.04 10.96 13.43
CA GLY A 200 -1.39 10.68 12.15
C GLY A 200 0.05 11.22 12.15
N GLU A 201 1.02 10.37 11.87
CA GLU A 201 2.43 10.75 11.78
C GLU A 201 2.96 10.54 10.37
N PHE A 202 3.85 11.45 9.93
CA PHE A 202 4.45 11.39 8.60
C PHE A 202 5.96 11.60 8.69
N TYR A 203 6.71 10.61 8.19
CA TYR A 203 8.15 10.66 8.02
C TYR A 203 8.45 10.38 6.54
N SER A 204 8.82 11.40 5.78
CA SER A 204 9.00 11.27 4.35
C SER A 204 10.34 11.81 3.89
N VAL A 205 11.06 11.00 3.13
CA VAL A 205 12.31 11.38 2.47
C VAL A 205 12.18 11.08 0.99
N ALA A 206 12.36 12.11 0.16
CA ALA A 206 12.45 11.96 -1.30
C ALA A 206 13.83 12.45 -1.77
N VAL A 207 14.50 11.62 -2.57
CA VAL A 207 15.80 11.96 -3.15
C VAL A 207 15.71 11.92 -4.66
N THR A 208 15.93 13.06 -5.29
CA THR A 208 15.91 13.20 -6.76
C THR A 208 17.27 13.54 -7.31
N LYS A 209 17.56 13.10 -8.53
CA LYS A 209 18.80 13.39 -9.26
C LYS A 209 18.49 13.65 -10.73
N GLY A 210 19.20 14.59 -11.33
CA GLY A 210 19.05 14.87 -12.76
C GLY A 210 17.66 15.40 -13.14
N LYS A 211 16.94 14.67 -13.98
CA LYS A 211 15.61 15.05 -14.48
C LYS A 211 14.43 14.49 -13.68
N GLN A 212 14.69 13.84 -12.56
CA GLN A 212 13.64 13.29 -11.72
C GLN A 212 12.79 14.38 -11.05
N MET A 213 11.51 14.09 -10.83
CA MET A 213 10.58 14.90 -10.05
C MET A 213 9.95 14.06 -8.93
N ALA A 214 9.85 14.66 -7.72
CA ALA A 214 9.13 14.10 -6.57
C ALA A 214 8.42 15.23 -5.79
#